data_b8fb61727cf4117761d9a658aca8814a
#
_entry.id   b8fb61727cf4117761d9a658aca8814a
#
_cell.length_a   1.000
_cell.length_b   1.000
_cell.length_c   1.000
_cell.angle_alpha   90.00
_cell.angle_beta   90.00
_cell.angle_gamma   90.00
#
_symmetry.space_group_name_H-M   'P 1'
#
loop_
_entity.id
_entity.type
_entity.pdbx_description
1 polymer ?
#
loop_
_entity_poly.entity_id
_entity_poly.type
_entity_poly.pdbx_seq_one_letter_code
_entity_poly.pdbx_strand_id
1 'polypeptide(L)'
;MNQASVGKPERKISETILDFGKPFLSEAITEDTPIAAVREAYKVVVLVWNAHVAATPRWGDRGYLQMLQQMAADPQMPPEGRACIEMLSRRWQEKFSDARYCVGEWHLKIKDDDTLSFYCDARDAPRR
;
A
#
# COMPACT_ATOMS: atom_id res chain seq x y z
N MET A 1 -3.16 25.29 17.79
CA MET A 1 -2.76 25.07 17.36
C MET A 1 -2.68 24.41 16.89
N ASN A 2 -2.79 24.09 16.95
CA ASN A 2 -2.44 23.60 16.44
C ASN A 2 -2.16 23.00 16.01
N GLN A 3 -2.34 22.84 16.19
CA GLN A 3 -1.93 22.46 15.82
C GLN A 3 -1.84 22.00 15.18
N ALA A 4 -2.14 22.12 15.36
CA ALA A 4 -1.83 21.86 14.66
C ALA A 4 -1.83 21.63 14.05
N SER A 5 -1.99 21.63 14.28
CA SER A 5 -1.80 21.60 13.60
C SER A 5 -1.66 21.62 13.09
N VAL A 6 -1.79 22.19 13.53
CA VAL A 6 -1.30 22.39 13.17
C VAL A 6 -0.95 21.91 12.85
N GLY A 7 -1.02 22.31 12.81
CA GLY A 7 -0.42 21.63 12.29
C GLY A 7 -0.29 20.32 12.69
N LYS A 8 -1.13 19.83 13.22
CA LYS A 8 -0.92 18.65 13.48
C LYS A 8 -0.52 17.82 12.65
N PRO A 9 0.27 17.41 12.93
CA PRO A 9 0.84 16.80 11.84
C PRO A 9 0.07 15.59 11.43
N GLU A 10 -0.25 15.60 10.18
CA GLU A 10 -0.72 14.39 9.56
C GLU A 10 0.36 13.34 9.69
N ARG A 11 -0.04 12.09 9.79
CA ARG A 11 0.91 10.97 9.75
C ARG A 11 1.66 11.00 8.43
N LYS A 12 2.92 10.66 8.49
CA LYS A 12 3.68 10.46 7.26
C LYS A 12 3.04 9.34 6.46
N ILE A 13 3.04 9.49 5.13
CA ILE A 13 2.42 8.48 4.29
C ILE A 13 3.06 7.12 4.47
N SER A 14 4.36 7.06 4.71
CA SER A 14 5.03 5.78 4.95
C SER A 14 4.48 5.06 6.18
N GLU A 15 4.16 5.80 7.24
CA GLU A 15 3.56 5.22 8.44
C GLU A 15 2.15 4.71 8.15
N THR A 16 1.38 5.47 7.36
CA THR A 16 0.04 5.07 6.96
C THR A 16 0.06 3.79 6.12
N ILE A 17 1.00 3.71 5.19
CA ILE A 17 1.13 2.51 4.34
C ILE A 17 1.52 1.30 5.17
N LEU A 18 2.42 1.47 6.13
CA LEU A 18 2.81 0.37 7.02
C LEU A 18 1.63 -0.10 7.87
N ASP A 19 0.82 0.84 8.37
CA ASP A 19 -0.39 0.50 9.12
C ASP A 19 -1.38 -0.26 8.22
N PHE A 20 -1.59 0.25 7.01
CA PHE A 20 -2.48 -0.38 6.04
C PHE A 20 -2.05 -1.81 5.71
N GLY A 21 -0.76 -2.00 5.46
CA GLY A 21 -0.23 -3.29 5.02
C GLY A 21 0.08 -4.27 6.14
N LYS A 22 0.03 -3.83 7.40
CA LYS A 22 0.51 -4.60 8.53
C LYS A 22 -0.06 -6.02 8.63
N PRO A 23 -1.38 -6.24 8.48
CA PRO A 23 -1.91 -7.61 8.60
C PRO A 23 -1.32 -8.57 7.59
N PHE A 24 -1.04 -8.09 6.37
CA PHE A 24 -0.42 -8.91 5.35
C PHE A 24 1.08 -9.04 5.58
N LEU A 25 1.76 -7.92 5.82
CA LEU A 25 3.21 -7.91 5.93
C LEU A 25 3.69 -8.73 7.12
N SER A 26 2.98 -8.70 8.24
CA SER A 26 3.38 -9.44 9.42
C SER A 26 3.28 -10.95 9.23
N GLU A 27 2.40 -11.41 8.35
CA GLU A 27 2.30 -12.83 8.02
C GLU A 27 3.27 -13.23 6.90
N ALA A 28 3.44 -12.35 5.91
CA ALA A 28 4.24 -12.67 4.73
C ALA A 28 5.74 -12.61 4.97
N ILE A 29 6.18 -11.81 5.94
CA ILE A 29 7.60 -11.56 6.17
C ILE A 29 8.01 -12.14 7.51
N THR A 30 9.00 -13.05 7.45
CA THR A 30 9.63 -13.64 8.63
C THR A 30 11.13 -13.35 8.55
N GLU A 31 11.87 -13.76 9.57
CA GLU A 31 13.33 -13.60 9.59
C GLU A 31 14.01 -14.28 8.41
N ASP A 32 13.41 -15.37 7.91
CA ASP A 32 13.99 -16.15 6.84
C ASP A 32 13.54 -15.74 5.44
N THR A 33 12.67 -14.72 5.34
CA THR A 33 12.15 -14.30 4.05
C THR A 33 13.25 -13.60 3.24
N PRO A 34 13.55 -14.06 2.01
CA PRO A 34 14.55 -13.39 1.17
C PRO A 34 14.15 -11.96 0.86
N ILE A 35 15.14 -11.07 0.73
CA ILE A 35 14.86 -9.64 0.49
C ILE A 35 14.03 -9.43 -0.79
N ALA A 36 14.22 -10.25 -1.81
CA ALA A 36 13.44 -10.12 -3.03
C ALA A 36 11.96 -10.38 -2.77
N ALA A 37 11.63 -11.35 -1.92
CA ALA A 37 10.26 -11.66 -1.55
C ALA A 37 9.67 -10.57 -0.65
N VAL A 38 10.48 -9.99 0.23
CA VAL A 38 10.07 -8.86 1.07
C VAL A 38 9.66 -7.69 0.17
N ARG A 39 10.49 -7.40 -0.82
CA ARG A 39 10.22 -6.29 -1.75
C ARG A 39 8.92 -6.51 -2.53
N GLU A 40 8.67 -7.75 -2.97
CA GLU A 40 7.43 -8.08 -3.67
C GLU A 40 6.20 -7.90 -2.78
N ALA A 41 6.32 -8.25 -1.50
CA ALA A 41 5.22 -8.06 -0.56
C ALA A 41 4.87 -6.57 -0.41
N TYR A 42 5.87 -5.71 -0.25
CA TYR A 42 5.64 -4.27 -0.16
C TYR A 42 5.06 -3.70 -1.46
N LYS A 43 5.51 -4.23 -2.59
CA LYS A 43 5.00 -3.82 -3.90
C LYS A 43 3.49 -4.09 -4.01
N VAL A 44 3.03 -5.23 -3.53
CA VAL A 44 1.60 -5.55 -3.52
C VAL A 44 0.83 -4.55 -2.66
N VAL A 45 1.33 -4.23 -1.48
CA VAL A 45 0.68 -3.26 -0.58
C VAL A 45 0.54 -1.90 -1.28
N VAL A 46 1.61 -1.41 -1.90
CA VAL A 46 1.60 -0.12 -2.61
C VAL A 46 0.63 -0.17 -3.79
N LEU A 47 0.64 -1.27 -4.54
CA LEU A 47 -0.23 -1.42 -5.71
C LEU A 47 -1.71 -1.34 -5.33
N VAL A 48 -2.12 -2.07 -4.28
CA VAL A 48 -3.50 -2.06 -3.82
C VAL A 48 -3.89 -0.68 -3.32
N TRP A 49 -3.03 -0.04 -2.53
CA TRP A 49 -3.28 1.30 -2.02
C TRP A 49 -3.52 2.28 -3.17
N ASN A 50 -2.61 2.32 -4.13
CA ASN A 50 -2.69 3.27 -5.23
C ASN A 50 -3.91 3.05 -6.11
N ALA A 51 -4.27 1.78 -6.35
CA ALA A 51 -5.45 1.46 -7.16
C ALA A 51 -6.73 2.02 -6.52
N HIS A 52 -6.86 1.88 -5.21
CA HIS A 52 -8.05 2.36 -4.51
C HIS A 52 -8.08 3.88 -4.40
N VAL A 53 -6.95 4.53 -4.11
CA VAL A 53 -6.89 5.99 -4.03
C VAL A 53 -7.24 6.60 -5.37
N ALA A 54 -6.66 6.10 -6.46
CA ALA A 54 -6.92 6.63 -7.80
C ALA A 54 -8.39 6.49 -8.20
N ALA A 55 -9.08 5.48 -7.70
CA ALA A 55 -10.48 5.22 -8.02
C ALA A 55 -11.46 6.07 -7.21
N THR A 56 -10.99 6.85 -6.22
CA THR A 56 -11.88 7.69 -5.41
C THR A 56 -12.49 8.80 -6.28
N PRO A 57 -13.63 9.39 -5.85
CA PRO A 57 -14.24 10.49 -6.61
C PRO A 57 -13.29 11.66 -6.84
N ARG A 58 -12.35 11.90 -5.94
CA ARG A 58 -11.38 12.98 -6.08
C ARG A 58 -10.56 12.84 -7.36
N TRP A 59 -10.11 11.62 -7.69
CA TRP A 59 -9.25 11.39 -8.85
C TRP A 59 -9.99 10.75 -10.03
N GLY A 60 -10.96 9.89 -9.74
CA GLY A 60 -11.85 9.33 -10.75
C GLY A 60 -11.21 8.35 -11.73
N ASP A 61 -10.03 7.82 -11.42
CA ASP A 61 -9.34 6.89 -12.32
C ASP A 61 -9.49 5.46 -11.80
N ARG A 62 -10.38 4.70 -12.43
CA ARG A 62 -10.66 3.32 -12.03
C ARG A 62 -9.81 2.30 -12.78
N GLY A 63 -8.95 2.74 -13.69
CA GLY A 63 -8.17 1.83 -14.52
C GLY A 63 -7.26 0.90 -13.73
N TYR A 64 -6.60 1.44 -12.70
CA TYR A 64 -5.73 0.63 -11.86
C TYR A 64 -6.51 -0.38 -11.02
N LEU A 65 -7.67 0.03 -10.51
CA LEU A 65 -8.52 -0.87 -9.73
C LEU A 65 -9.05 -2.01 -10.61
N GLN A 66 -9.47 -1.70 -11.83
CA GLN A 66 -9.92 -2.72 -12.78
C GLN A 66 -8.79 -3.70 -13.11
N MET A 67 -7.57 -3.19 -13.31
CA MET A 67 -6.42 -4.04 -13.57
C MET A 67 -6.14 -4.96 -12.37
N LEU A 68 -6.23 -4.43 -11.17
CA LEU A 68 -6.03 -5.21 -9.95
C LEU A 68 -7.08 -6.32 -9.85
N GLN A 69 -8.34 -6.01 -10.14
CA GLN A 69 -9.42 -6.98 -10.12
C GLN A 69 -9.21 -8.08 -11.17
N GLN A 70 -8.71 -7.71 -12.35
CA GLN A 70 -8.38 -8.69 -13.38
C GLN A 70 -7.24 -9.61 -12.95
N MET A 71 -6.24 -9.07 -12.29
CA MET A 71 -5.16 -9.87 -11.74
C MET A 71 -5.67 -10.88 -10.72
N ALA A 72 -6.55 -10.44 -9.82
CA ALA A 72 -7.10 -11.31 -8.80
C ALA A 72 -8.02 -12.38 -9.39
N ALA A 73 -8.64 -12.11 -10.54
CA ALA A 73 -9.52 -13.05 -11.22
C ALA A 73 -8.79 -14.03 -12.14
N ASP A 74 -7.49 -13.80 -12.39
CA ASP A 74 -6.71 -14.64 -13.27
C ASP A 74 -6.62 -16.06 -12.68
N PRO A 75 -7.00 -17.11 -13.46
CA PRO A 75 -6.91 -18.49 -12.96
C PRO A 75 -5.49 -18.90 -12.57
N GLN A 76 -4.46 -18.22 -13.09
CA GLN A 76 -3.07 -18.53 -12.79
C GLN A 76 -2.58 -17.83 -11.52
N MET A 77 -3.37 -16.90 -10.97
CA MET A 77 -3.03 -16.24 -9.73
C MET A 77 -3.05 -17.25 -8.57
N PRO A 78 -1.96 -17.37 -7.79
CA PRO A 78 -1.98 -18.24 -6.62
C PRO A 78 -3.08 -17.81 -5.64
N PRO A 79 -3.73 -18.78 -4.97
CA PRO A 79 -4.80 -18.44 -4.02
C PRO A 79 -4.36 -17.47 -2.92
N GLU A 80 -3.11 -17.58 -2.47
CA GLU A 80 -2.57 -16.68 -1.44
C GLU A 80 -2.50 -15.24 -1.94
N GLY A 81 -2.11 -15.06 -3.20
CA GLY A 81 -2.04 -13.72 -3.80
C GLY A 81 -3.43 -13.10 -3.94
N ARG A 82 -4.39 -13.90 -4.38
CA ARG A 82 -5.77 -13.45 -4.50
C ARG A 82 -6.34 -13.05 -3.15
N ALA A 83 -6.14 -13.89 -2.14
CA ALA A 83 -6.63 -13.62 -0.79
C ALA A 83 -6.00 -12.34 -0.23
N CYS A 84 -4.72 -12.11 -0.51
CA CYS A 84 -4.03 -10.91 -0.10
C CYS A 84 -4.65 -9.66 -0.72
N ILE A 85 -4.86 -9.67 -2.04
CA ILE A 85 -5.46 -8.54 -2.74
C ILE A 85 -6.86 -8.25 -2.18
N GLU A 86 -7.65 -9.28 -1.98
CA GLU A 86 -9.02 -9.14 -1.47
C GLU A 86 -9.03 -8.59 -0.04
N MET A 87 -8.16 -9.09 0.81
CA MET A 87 -8.08 -8.65 2.20
C MET A 87 -7.63 -7.20 2.28
N LEU A 88 -6.59 -6.82 1.53
CA LEU A 88 -6.10 -5.45 1.52
C LEU A 88 -7.13 -4.49 0.93
N SER A 89 -7.83 -4.91 -0.12
CA SER A 89 -8.87 -4.07 -0.73
C SER A 89 -10.00 -3.80 0.25
N ARG A 90 -10.45 -4.83 0.98
CA ARG A 90 -11.49 -4.67 1.99
C ARG A 90 -11.03 -3.76 3.12
N ARG A 91 -9.80 -3.96 3.59
CA ARG A 91 -9.23 -3.14 4.65
C ARG A 91 -9.16 -1.67 4.23
N TRP A 92 -8.75 -1.40 2.98
CA TRP A 92 -8.71 -0.03 2.48
C TRP A 92 -10.10 0.60 2.52
N GLN A 93 -11.10 -0.11 2.02
CA GLN A 93 -12.47 0.40 1.98
C GLN A 93 -13.05 0.66 3.36
N GLU A 94 -12.70 -0.17 4.33
CA GLU A 94 -13.24 -0.04 5.68
C GLU A 94 -12.53 1.02 6.53
N LYS A 95 -11.23 1.20 6.32
CA LYS A 95 -10.43 2.01 7.25
C LYS A 95 -9.67 3.16 6.61
N PHE A 96 -9.52 3.16 5.30
CA PHE A 96 -8.67 4.15 4.63
C PHE A 96 -9.37 4.84 3.47
N SER A 97 -10.70 4.78 3.42
CA SER A 97 -11.47 5.30 2.29
C SER A 97 -11.38 6.82 2.13
N ASP A 98 -10.89 7.53 3.14
CA ASP A 98 -10.66 8.96 3.06
C ASP A 98 -9.24 9.32 2.61
N ALA A 99 -8.43 8.34 2.26
CA ALA A 99 -7.07 8.55 1.80
C ALA A 99 -7.06 9.38 0.51
N ARG A 100 -6.11 10.31 0.41
CA ARG A 100 -6.09 11.32 -0.65
C ARG A 100 -4.92 11.18 -1.61
N TYR A 101 -3.85 10.52 -1.20
CA TYR A 101 -2.60 10.51 -1.97
C TYR A 101 -2.16 9.10 -2.29
N CYS A 102 -1.65 8.95 -3.51
CA CYS A 102 -0.96 7.74 -3.93
C CYS A 102 0.45 7.74 -3.37
N VAL A 103 1.07 6.58 -3.35
CA VAL A 103 2.49 6.43 -3.10
C VAL A 103 3.22 6.65 -4.42
N GLY A 104 4.20 7.54 -4.43
CA GLY A 104 5.07 7.76 -5.57
C GLY A 104 6.25 6.81 -5.53
N GLU A 105 7.44 7.35 -5.31
CA GLU A 105 8.62 6.51 -5.16
C GLU A 105 8.64 5.91 -3.76
N TRP A 106 9.17 4.69 -3.66
CA TRP A 106 9.31 4.03 -2.38
C TRP A 106 10.59 3.22 -2.35
N HIS A 107 11.14 3.08 -1.15
CA HIS A 107 12.42 2.40 -0.93
C HIS A 107 12.37 1.56 0.32
N LEU A 108 13.02 0.39 0.27
CA LEU A 108 13.26 -0.43 1.43
C LEU A 108 14.75 -0.41 1.71
N LYS A 109 15.11 -0.21 2.97
CA LYS A 109 16.50 -0.28 3.40
C LYS A 109 16.64 -1.26 4.55
N ILE A 110 17.72 -2.01 4.54
CA ILE A 110 18.09 -2.87 5.65
C ILE A 110 19.18 -2.14 6.41
N LYS A 111 18.95 -1.89 7.69
CA LYS A 111 19.91 -1.23 8.56
C LYS A 111 20.90 -2.25 9.11
N ASP A 112 21.97 -1.76 9.74
CA ASP A 112 23.05 -2.60 10.28
C ASP A 112 22.55 -3.62 11.29
N ASP A 113 21.42 -3.36 11.95
CA ASP A 113 20.81 -4.28 12.93
C ASP A 113 19.75 -5.17 12.30
N ASP A 114 19.76 -5.32 10.98
CA ASP A 114 18.81 -6.10 10.18
C ASP A 114 17.38 -5.56 10.26
N THR A 115 17.19 -4.34 10.71
CA THR A 115 15.87 -3.71 10.75
C THR A 115 15.51 -3.19 9.36
N LEU A 116 14.29 -3.49 8.93
CA LEU A 116 13.76 -2.93 7.68
C LEU A 116 13.20 -1.53 7.92
N SER A 117 13.51 -0.64 7.00
CA SER A 117 12.92 0.69 6.98
C SER A 117 12.25 0.92 5.63
N PHE A 118 11.03 1.40 5.66
CA PHE A 118 10.24 1.71 4.47
C PHE A 118 10.08 3.22 4.37
N TYR A 119 10.44 3.76 3.22
CA TYR A 119 10.32 5.19 2.92
C TYR A 119 9.54 5.36 1.64
N CYS A 120 8.61 6.30 1.62
CA CYS A 120 7.92 6.65 0.39
C CYS A 120 7.48 8.10 0.43
N ASP A 121 7.20 8.65 -0.76
CA ASP A 121 6.61 9.97 -0.86
C ASP A 121 5.13 9.87 -1.22
N ALA A 122 4.39 10.93 -0.89
CA ALA A 122 3.00 11.07 -1.27
C ALA A 122 2.92 11.77 -2.62
N ARG A 123 2.00 11.33 -3.46
CA ARG A 123 1.87 11.86 -4.80
C ARG A 123 0.41 11.91 -5.21
N ASP A 124 0.04 12.87 -6.04
CA ASP A 124 -1.27 12.87 -6.66
C ASP A 124 -1.43 11.63 -7.53
N ALA A 125 -2.67 11.18 -7.71
CA ALA A 125 -2.92 10.09 -8.63
C ALA A 125 -2.52 10.52 -10.04
N PRO A 126 -1.98 9.58 -10.86
CA PRO A 126 -1.58 9.93 -12.21
C PRO A 126 -2.76 10.45 -13.02
N ARG A 127 -2.50 11.46 -13.84
CA ARG A 127 -3.51 12.00 -14.73
C ARG A 127 -3.46 11.28 -16.06
N ARG A 128 -4.62 11.19 -16.64
CA ARG A 128 -4.75 10.62 -17.97
C ARG A 128 -4.55 11.66 -19.04
#